data_ade71f445fc8ae8bd88a3f44da712945
#
_entry.id   ade71f445fc8ae8bd88a3f44da712945
#
_cell.length_a   1.000
_cell.length_b   1.000
_cell.length_c   1.000
_cell.angle_alpha   90.00
_cell.angle_beta   90.00
_cell.angle_gamma   90.00
#
_symmetry.space_group_name_H-M   'P 1'
#
loop_
_entity.id
_entity.type
_entity.pdbx_description
1 polymer ?
#
loop_
_entity_poly.entity_id
_entity_poly.type
_entity_poly.pdbx_seq_one_letter_code
_entity_poly.pdbx_strand_id
1 'polypeptide(L)'
;MTQSTEIARVRDESAYRGVPNPRIHTKLTDYPSHGEAMIRFCEEIGFELLPWQQWLAHHSLKYKPDGRWAHPIVCLLVGRQNGKSTFMALNILLRIYVLKEKLQVHTAHKLTTSAELFYKIYGIIEQSPRLAAEFTKKLESKGFQELQFTEGRRYIVRANNSAGRGIAAPNCVHMDEVRDFKDDDVWSALRYTQMASPNPQTFIYTSAGDQHSIVLNRLRERALAAIHGAPDDIGWFEYSAPQGIKFDNSPDFWLGVSQANPSLGHTIHPDNIRAVLNDPEDIVRTEVLTQWVDTINPVINASQWDACKVEGLRLNPEADTWLAIDLSPDRKQAALVASQKLEGDQFQVILLQTWHNPQNLDDKALANDLAEWFRKYPVQLVAYSARTASAVAARLAPAGIRTEPIDGLDYAQSCDELLGAISSQRLAHSGQDELTKHCLSAVKLPYGDGGWVMGRKVSNAVICGAIASAMATHFATKSNDGVDIVIM
;
A
#
# COMPACT_ATOMS: atom_id res chain seq x y z
N MET A 1 13.88 -27.34 48.25
CA MET A 1 14.61 -26.23 47.59
C MET A 1 15.31 -26.80 46.39
N THR A 2 14.75 -26.64 45.26
CA THR A 2 15.44 -26.64 43.94
C THR A 2 14.46 -26.06 42.94
N GLN A 3 14.65 -24.80 42.67
CA GLN A 3 14.00 -24.11 41.54
C GLN A 3 14.62 -24.67 40.26
N SER A 4 13.89 -25.46 39.54
CA SER A 4 14.18 -25.76 38.15
C SER A 4 13.84 -24.54 37.33
N THR A 5 14.86 -23.78 37.02
CA THR A 5 14.83 -22.77 35.98
C THR A 5 14.73 -23.53 34.65
N GLU A 6 13.53 -23.71 34.16
CA GLU A 6 13.29 -24.14 32.79
C GLU A 6 13.66 -22.95 31.89
N ILE A 7 14.94 -22.92 31.51
CA ILE A 7 15.42 -22.04 30.43
C ILE A 7 14.67 -22.52 29.19
N ALA A 8 13.68 -21.73 28.75
CA ALA A 8 13.04 -21.93 27.48
C ALA A 8 14.16 -22.10 26.44
N ARG A 9 14.22 -23.26 25.81
CA ARG A 9 15.12 -23.54 24.70
C ARG A 9 14.83 -22.49 23.65
N VAL A 10 15.70 -21.49 23.53
CA VAL A 10 15.79 -20.63 22.37
C VAL A 10 15.99 -21.58 21.20
N ARG A 11 14.97 -21.82 20.40
CA ARG A 11 15.11 -22.56 19.15
C ARG A 11 16.15 -21.82 18.34
N ASP A 12 17.13 -22.56 17.84
CA ASP A 12 18.18 -22.00 16.99
C ASP A 12 17.53 -21.42 15.72
N GLU A 13 17.37 -20.12 15.71
CA GLU A 13 16.73 -19.36 14.62
C GLU A 13 17.62 -19.32 13.37
N SER A 14 18.89 -19.73 13.47
CA SER A 14 19.76 -19.99 12.33
C SER A 14 19.25 -21.15 11.46
N ALA A 15 18.29 -21.95 11.99
CA ALA A 15 17.61 -23.01 11.26
C ALA A 15 16.52 -22.49 10.30
N TYR A 16 16.07 -21.24 10.41
CA TYR A 16 15.06 -20.72 9.47
C TYR A 16 15.66 -20.46 8.09
N ARG A 17 15.04 -21.02 7.09
CA ARG A 17 15.36 -20.85 5.67
C ARG A 17 14.22 -20.21 4.94
N GLY A 18 14.55 -19.42 3.93
CA GLY A 18 13.56 -18.83 3.03
C GLY A 18 12.78 -19.90 2.28
N VAL A 19 11.46 -19.68 2.13
CA VAL A 19 10.57 -20.57 1.38
C VAL A 19 10.74 -20.29 -0.11
N PRO A 20 11.10 -21.26 -0.95
CA PRO A 20 11.38 -21.01 -2.36
C PRO A 20 10.12 -20.68 -3.18
N ASN A 21 8.93 -21.10 -2.75
CA ASN A 21 7.67 -20.87 -3.45
C ASN A 21 6.97 -19.64 -2.88
N PRO A 22 6.40 -18.74 -3.71
CA PRO A 22 5.63 -17.60 -3.23
C PRO A 22 4.36 -18.07 -2.51
N ARG A 23 3.97 -17.36 -1.46
CA ARG A 23 2.76 -17.69 -0.69
C ARG A 23 1.48 -17.45 -1.48
N ILE A 24 1.46 -16.40 -2.31
CA ILE A 24 0.33 -16.08 -3.19
C ILE A 24 0.84 -16.10 -4.63
N HIS A 25 0.20 -16.89 -5.47
CA HIS A 25 0.52 -16.93 -6.89
C HIS A 25 -0.71 -17.30 -7.74
N THR A 26 -0.73 -16.83 -8.98
CA THR A 26 -1.72 -17.23 -9.97
C THR A 26 -1.54 -18.69 -10.33
N LYS A 27 -2.58 -19.30 -10.94
CA LYS A 27 -2.60 -20.72 -11.27
C LYS A 27 -1.36 -21.10 -12.08
N LEU A 28 -0.64 -22.11 -11.61
CA LEU A 28 0.48 -22.69 -12.33
C LEU A 28 -0.03 -23.56 -13.50
N THR A 29 0.69 -23.53 -14.61
CA THR A 29 0.38 -24.29 -15.82
C THR A 29 1.48 -25.30 -16.11
N ASP A 30 1.18 -26.33 -16.90
CA ASP A 30 2.15 -27.33 -17.34
C ASP A 30 2.82 -26.95 -18.68
N TYR A 31 2.73 -25.70 -19.09
CA TYR A 31 3.38 -25.20 -20.29
C TYR A 31 4.91 -25.29 -20.19
N PRO A 32 5.60 -25.50 -21.32
CA PRO A 32 7.06 -25.47 -21.37
C PRO A 32 7.59 -24.10 -20.92
N SER A 33 8.84 -24.07 -20.47
CA SER A 33 9.46 -22.87 -19.91
C SER A 33 10.90 -22.69 -20.39
N HIS A 34 11.34 -21.44 -20.51
CA HIS A 34 12.74 -21.09 -20.66
C HIS A 34 13.50 -21.06 -19.32
N GLY A 35 12.88 -21.48 -18.20
CA GLY A 35 13.50 -21.48 -16.88
C GLY A 35 14.78 -22.27 -16.81
N GLU A 36 14.80 -23.48 -17.41
CA GLU A 36 16.00 -24.33 -17.47
C GLU A 36 17.11 -23.69 -18.31
N ALA A 37 16.74 -22.99 -19.40
CA ALA A 37 17.70 -22.25 -20.20
C ALA A 37 18.27 -21.06 -19.42
N MET A 38 17.48 -20.43 -18.54
CA MET A 38 17.96 -19.36 -17.66
C MET A 38 18.96 -19.88 -16.62
N ILE A 39 18.66 -21.02 -15.98
CA ILE A 39 19.54 -21.61 -14.97
C ILE A 39 20.90 -21.94 -15.59
N ARG A 40 20.92 -22.67 -16.71
CA ARG A 40 22.15 -23.02 -17.41
C ARG A 40 22.93 -21.79 -17.89
N PHE A 41 22.24 -20.82 -18.44
CA PHE A 41 22.88 -19.56 -18.87
C PHE A 41 23.53 -18.83 -17.70
N CYS A 42 22.87 -18.77 -16.55
CA CYS A 42 23.45 -18.15 -15.35
C CYS A 42 24.70 -18.89 -14.87
N GLU A 43 24.67 -20.23 -14.79
CA GLU A 43 25.83 -21.05 -14.44
C GLU A 43 27.01 -20.80 -15.40
N GLU A 44 26.76 -20.75 -16.70
CA GLU A 44 27.79 -20.49 -17.73
C GLU A 44 28.48 -19.11 -17.60
N ILE A 45 27.80 -18.13 -17.00
CA ILE A 45 28.37 -16.79 -16.75
C ILE A 45 28.78 -16.58 -15.30
N GLY A 46 28.83 -17.66 -14.49
CA GLY A 46 29.32 -17.65 -13.13
C GLY A 46 28.31 -17.20 -12.08
N PHE A 47 27.01 -17.28 -12.34
CA PHE A 47 25.94 -16.96 -11.38
C PHE A 47 25.16 -18.22 -11.00
N GLU A 48 25.04 -18.47 -9.73
CA GLU A 48 24.16 -19.51 -9.19
C GLU A 48 22.83 -18.85 -8.75
N LEU A 49 21.72 -19.30 -9.36
CA LEU A 49 20.40 -18.84 -8.96
C LEU A 49 19.97 -19.48 -7.65
N LEU A 50 19.49 -18.68 -6.71
CA LEU A 50 18.89 -19.17 -5.48
C LEU A 50 17.65 -20.02 -5.77
N PRO A 51 17.25 -20.96 -4.88
CA PRO A 51 16.12 -21.87 -5.12
C PRO A 51 14.82 -21.16 -5.53
N TRP A 52 14.51 -20.01 -4.92
CA TRP A 52 13.34 -19.22 -5.27
C TRP A 52 13.46 -18.55 -6.66
N GLN A 53 14.67 -18.18 -7.07
CA GLN A 53 14.92 -17.59 -8.38
C GLN A 53 14.80 -18.65 -9.48
N GLN A 54 15.25 -19.86 -9.22
CA GLN A 54 15.04 -21.00 -10.12
C GLN A 54 13.55 -21.32 -10.27
N TRP A 55 12.82 -21.36 -9.14
CA TRP A 55 11.38 -21.57 -9.15
C TRP A 55 10.68 -20.47 -9.97
N LEU A 56 11.01 -19.20 -9.71
CA LEU A 56 10.47 -18.06 -10.45
C LEU A 56 10.79 -18.15 -11.94
N ALA A 57 12.03 -18.47 -12.33
CA ALA A 57 12.42 -18.64 -13.72
C ALA A 57 11.55 -19.69 -14.42
N HIS A 58 11.32 -20.84 -13.78
CA HIS A 58 10.46 -21.89 -14.33
C HIS A 58 9.02 -21.46 -14.55
N HIS A 59 8.46 -20.65 -13.64
CA HIS A 59 7.04 -20.30 -13.71
C HIS A 59 6.74 -19.00 -14.46
N SER A 60 7.65 -18.02 -14.44
CA SER A 60 7.46 -16.73 -15.11
C SER A 60 7.84 -16.74 -16.60
N LEU A 61 8.70 -17.66 -17.04
CA LEU A 61 9.17 -17.78 -18.42
C LEU A 61 8.49 -18.90 -19.20
N LYS A 62 7.27 -19.26 -18.80
CA LYS A 62 6.45 -20.23 -19.53
C LYS A 62 5.86 -19.64 -20.82
N TYR A 63 5.72 -20.51 -21.81
CA TYR A 63 5.12 -20.15 -23.10
C TYR A 63 4.09 -21.18 -23.56
N LYS A 64 3.05 -20.69 -24.23
CA LYS A 64 1.95 -21.48 -24.79
C LYS A 64 2.43 -22.28 -26.01
N PRO A 65 1.67 -23.29 -26.51
CA PRO A 65 2.03 -24.06 -27.71
C PRO A 65 2.21 -23.21 -28.97
N ASP A 66 1.60 -22.03 -29.05
CA ASP A 66 1.75 -21.07 -30.14
C ASP A 66 3.00 -20.19 -30.03
N GLY A 67 3.84 -20.41 -28.99
CA GLY A 67 5.06 -19.68 -28.71
C GLY A 67 4.86 -18.36 -27.96
N ARG A 68 3.62 -17.97 -27.68
CA ARG A 68 3.35 -16.74 -26.90
C ARG A 68 3.62 -16.96 -25.41
N TRP A 69 4.04 -15.92 -24.71
CA TRP A 69 4.20 -15.97 -23.26
C TRP A 69 2.90 -16.42 -22.57
N ALA A 70 3.00 -17.36 -21.65
CA ALA A 70 1.87 -17.76 -20.82
C ALA A 70 1.38 -16.61 -19.96
N HIS A 71 2.33 -15.77 -19.50
CA HIS A 71 2.06 -14.57 -18.71
C HIS A 71 2.62 -13.33 -19.42
N PRO A 72 1.78 -12.58 -20.17
CA PRO A 72 2.19 -11.32 -20.81
C PRO A 72 2.53 -10.21 -19.81
N ILE A 73 2.06 -10.33 -18.58
CA ILE A 73 2.42 -9.48 -17.43
C ILE A 73 2.87 -10.42 -16.32
N VAL A 74 4.05 -10.18 -15.78
CA VAL A 74 4.62 -10.90 -14.64
C VAL A 74 4.89 -9.92 -13.52
N CYS A 75 4.36 -10.18 -12.34
CA CYS A 75 4.58 -9.39 -11.14
C CYS A 75 5.33 -10.23 -10.10
N LEU A 76 6.53 -9.81 -9.76
CA LEU A 76 7.32 -10.34 -8.65
C LEU A 76 7.27 -9.38 -7.48
N LEU A 77 6.71 -9.85 -6.38
CA LEU A 77 6.67 -9.13 -5.12
C LEU A 77 7.46 -9.88 -4.07
N VAL A 78 8.49 -9.25 -3.54
CA VAL A 78 9.37 -9.83 -2.51
C VAL A 78 10.03 -8.71 -1.71
N GLY A 79 10.31 -8.95 -0.45
CA GLY A 79 10.97 -8.02 0.46
C GLY A 79 12.29 -7.47 -0.08
N ARG A 80 12.76 -6.37 0.50
CA ARG A 80 14.06 -5.78 0.12
C ARG A 80 15.20 -6.76 0.32
N GLN A 81 16.30 -6.57 -0.40
CA GLN A 81 17.54 -7.35 -0.31
C GLN A 81 17.43 -8.84 -0.65
N ASN A 82 16.28 -9.30 -1.15
CA ASN A 82 16.10 -10.69 -1.58
C ASN A 82 16.72 -11.02 -2.96
N GLY A 83 17.34 -10.07 -3.66
CA GLY A 83 18.00 -10.33 -4.95
C GLY A 83 17.11 -10.06 -6.18
N LYS A 84 16.02 -9.27 -6.06
CA LYS A 84 15.19 -8.79 -7.19
C LYS A 84 16.01 -8.26 -8.36
N SER A 85 16.90 -7.29 -8.08
CA SER A 85 17.71 -6.63 -9.11
C SER A 85 18.71 -7.58 -9.78
N THR A 86 19.20 -8.61 -9.05
CA THR A 86 20.05 -9.65 -9.64
C THR A 86 19.25 -10.50 -10.62
N PHE A 87 18.06 -10.98 -10.21
CA PHE A 87 17.19 -11.73 -11.10
C PHE A 87 16.79 -10.91 -12.33
N MET A 88 16.48 -9.62 -12.18
CA MET A 88 16.14 -8.73 -13.28
C MET A 88 17.31 -8.58 -14.25
N ALA A 89 18.55 -8.37 -13.76
CA ALA A 89 19.74 -8.29 -14.61
C ALA A 89 19.93 -9.57 -15.43
N LEU A 90 19.85 -10.72 -14.78
CA LEU A 90 20.01 -12.03 -15.43
C LEU A 90 18.90 -12.34 -16.45
N ASN A 91 17.65 -11.93 -16.15
CA ASN A 91 16.54 -12.06 -17.10
C ASN A 91 16.73 -11.17 -18.33
N ILE A 92 17.22 -9.94 -18.17
CA ILE A 92 17.57 -9.05 -19.30
C ILE A 92 18.67 -9.68 -20.16
N LEU A 93 19.72 -10.20 -19.54
CA LEU A 93 20.83 -10.86 -20.24
C LEU A 93 20.37 -12.15 -20.96
N LEU A 94 19.58 -12.99 -20.32
CA LEU A 94 18.97 -14.17 -20.95
C LEU A 94 18.24 -13.79 -22.25
N ARG A 95 17.39 -12.77 -22.19
CA ARG A 95 16.59 -12.32 -23.32
C ARG A 95 17.43 -11.84 -24.49
N ILE A 96 18.52 -11.12 -24.18
CA ILE A 96 19.45 -10.62 -25.21
C ILE A 96 20.29 -11.75 -25.78
N TYR A 97 20.90 -12.58 -24.93
CA TYR A 97 21.94 -13.53 -25.35
C TYR A 97 21.40 -14.89 -25.75
N VAL A 98 20.32 -15.36 -25.15
CA VAL A 98 19.75 -16.68 -25.39
C VAL A 98 18.48 -16.61 -26.26
N LEU A 99 17.51 -15.76 -25.86
CA LEU A 99 16.26 -15.63 -26.58
C LEU A 99 16.38 -14.71 -27.82
N LYS A 100 17.53 -14.01 -27.97
CA LYS A 100 17.83 -13.12 -29.10
C LYS A 100 16.78 -12.03 -29.34
N GLU A 101 16.11 -11.59 -28.28
CA GLU A 101 15.14 -10.50 -28.34
C GLU A 101 15.81 -9.17 -28.68
N LYS A 102 15.19 -8.37 -29.52
CA LYS A 102 15.79 -7.16 -30.12
C LYS A 102 15.85 -5.97 -29.15
N LEU A 103 14.86 -5.82 -28.27
CA LEU A 103 14.76 -4.61 -27.44
C LEU A 103 14.23 -4.93 -26.04
N GLN A 104 15.12 -4.66 -25.05
CA GLN A 104 14.80 -4.66 -23.63
C GLN A 104 14.72 -3.24 -23.14
N VAL A 105 13.66 -2.86 -22.44
CA VAL A 105 13.50 -1.54 -21.84
C VAL A 105 13.37 -1.68 -20.33
N HIS A 106 14.13 -0.90 -19.59
CA HIS A 106 14.08 -0.82 -18.14
C HIS A 106 13.69 0.58 -17.68
N THR A 107 12.80 0.65 -16.71
CA THR A 107 12.41 1.87 -16.01
C THR A 107 12.24 1.64 -14.52
N ALA A 108 12.56 2.65 -13.72
CA ALA A 108 12.28 2.70 -12.29
C ALA A 108 11.76 4.10 -11.92
N HIS A 109 11.16 4.21 -10.74
CA HIS A 109 10.65 5.50 -10.25
C HIS A 109 11.76 6.57 -10.21
N LYS A 110 12.98 6.19 -9.80
CA LYS A 110 14.14 7.09 -9.77
C LYS A 110 15.18 6.64 -10.81
N LEU A 111 15.67 7.58 -11.60
CA LEU A 111 16.71 7.32 -12.60
C LEU A 111 18.01 6.77 -11.99
N THR A 112 18.34 7.18 -10.75
CA THR A 112 19.52 6.67 -10.02
C THR A 112 19.44 5.18 -9.79
N THR A 113 18.26 4.65 -9.43
CA THR A 113 18.05 3.21 -9.23
C THR A 113 18.21 2.43 -10.53
N SER A 114 17.70 2.98 -11.63
CA SER A 114 17.88 2.38 -12.96
C SER A 114 19.34 2.39 -13.42
N ALA A 115 20.10 3.43 -13.05
CA ALA A 115 21.52 3.53 -13.37
C ALA A 115 22.35 2.46 -12.66
N GLU A 116 22.06 2.16 -11.40
CA GLU A 116 22.77 1.09 -10.67
C GLU A 116 22.60 -0.28 -11.35
N LEU A 117 21.41 -0.61 -11.80
CA LEU A 117 21.17 -1.84 -12.55
C LEU A 117 21.89 -1.83 -13.90
N PHE A 118 21.92 -0.70 -14.59
CA PHE A 118 22.63 -0.55 -15.86
C PHE A 118 24.13 -0.86 -15.70
N TYR A 119 24.78 -0.28 -14.69
CA TYR A 119 26.19 -0.56 -14.42
C TYR A 119 26.44 -1.98 -13.95
N LYS A 120 25.51 -2.57 -13.18
CA LYS A 120 25.58 -3.99 -12.80
C LYS A 120 25.55 -4.90 -14.03
N ILE A 121 24.62 -4.69 -14.96
CA ILE A 121 24.54 -5.45 -16.21
C ILE A 121 25.82 -5.26 -17.04
N TYR A 122 26.29 -4.03 -17.19
CA TYR A 122 27.51 -3.73 -17.92
C TYR A 122 28.73 -4.43 -17.31
N GLY A 123 28.88 -4.40 -15.97
CA GLY A 123 29.95 -5.11 -15.27
C GLY A 123 29.90 -6.63 -15.45
N ILE A 124 28.72 -7.25 -15.49
CA ILE A 124 28.56 -8.68 -15.79
C ILE A 124 29.03 -8.97 -17.22
N ILE A 125 28.72 -8.12 -18.18
CA ILE A 125 29.15 -8.26 -19.57
C ILE A 125 30.67 -8.18 -19.68
N GLU A 126 31.31 -7.20 -19.04
CA GLU A 126 32.77 -7.02 -19.09
C GLU A 126 33.53 -8.20 -18.46
N GLN A 127 32.98 -8.80 -17.41
CA GLN A 127 33.62 -9.92 -16.72
C GLN A 127 33.46 -11.27 -17.43
N SER A 128 32.54 -11.39 -18.38
CA SER A 128 32.28 -12.63 -19.11
C SER A 128 32.78 -12.50 -20.57
N PRO A 129 33.86 -13.22 -20.97
CA PRO A 129 34.34 -13.24 -22.35
C PRO A 129 33.27 -13.63 -23.36
N ARG A 130 32.35 -14.55 -22.96
CA ARG A 130 31.23 -14.96 -23.79
C ARG A 130 30.28 -13.79 -24.10
N LEU A 131 29.93 -13.01 -23.06
CA LEU A 131 29.01 -11.88 -23.22
C LEU A 131 29.68 -10.72 -23.94
N ALA A 132 30.94 -10.44 -23.62
CA ALA A 132 31.73 -9.40 -24.27
C ALA A 132 31.87 -9.59 -25.77
N ALA A 133 31.88 -10.83 -26.27
CA ALA A 133 31.98 -11.14 -27.70
C ALA A 133 30.82 -10.62 -28.55
N GLU A 134 29.63 -10.51 -27.97
CA GLU A 134 28.43 -9.99 -28.66
C GLU A 134 28.09 -8.54 -28.28
N PHE A 135 28.82 -7.94 -27.32
CA PHE A 135 28.67 -6.53 -26.93
C PHE A 135 29.37 -5.62 -27.95
N THR A 136 28.71 -4.54 -28.37
CA THR A 136 29.27 -3.64 -29.40
C THR A 136 29.50 -2.22 -28.90
N LYS A 137 28.59 -1.66 -28.12
CA LYS A 137 28.70 -0.25 -27.72
C LYS A 137 27.93 0.07 -26.45
N LYS A 138 28.50 0.90 -25.59
CA LYS A 138 27.84 1.60 -24.49
C LYS A 138 27.60 3.05 -24.87
N LEU A 139 26.35 3.49 -24.75
CA LEU A 139 25.97 4.90 -24.92
C LEU A 139 25.43 5.43 -23.59
N GLU A 140 25.93 6.59 -23.22
CA GLU A 140 25.58 7.21 -21.95
C GLU A 140 25.52 8.73 -22.09
N SER A 141 24.41 9.32 -21.72
CA SER A 141 24.23 10.77 -21.61
C SER A 141 23.19 11.05 -20.54
N LYS A 142 23.03 12.30 -20.14
CA LYS A 142 22.09 12.70 -19.09
C LYS A 142 20.67 12.22 -19.43
N GLY A 143 20.17 11.25 -18.62
CA GLY A 143 18.81 10.68 -18.79
C GLY A 143 18.66 9.62 -19.88
N PHE A 144 19.76 9.19 -20.50
CA PHE A 144 19.77 8.17 -21.53
C PHE A 144 20.96 7.22 -21.34
N GLN A 145 20.65 5.93 -21.18
CA GLN A 145 21.66 4.87 -21.08
C GLN A 145 21.23 3.71 -22.00
N GLU A 146 22.15 3.20 -22.79
CA GLU A 146 21.90 2.11 -23.73
C GLU A 146 23.13 1.21 -23.88
N LEU A 147 22.92 -0.10 -23.88
CA LEU A 147 23.89 -1.10 -24.31
C LEU A 147 23.42 -1.68 -25.63
N GLN A 148 24.34 -1.70 -26.60
CA GLN A 148 24.13 -2.24 -27.95
C GLN A 148 24.92 -3.53 -28.13
N PHE A 149 24.30 -4.46 -28.85
CA PHE A 149 24.84 -5.80 -29.10
C PHE A 149 24.81 -6.10 -30.60
N THR A 150 25.48 -7.16 -31.00
CA THR A 150 25.44 -7.66 -32.38
C THR A 150 24.00 -7.89 -32.84
N GLU A 151 23.75 -7.89 -34.14
CA GLU A 151 22.43 -8.06 -34.76
C GLU A 151 21.40 -6.98 -34.36
N GLY A 152 21.85 -5.82 -33.90
CA GLY A 152 21.00 -4.69 -33.54
C GLY A 152 20.15 -4.88 -32.27
N ARG A 153 20.52 -5.83 -31.40
CA ARG A 153 19.89 -5.99 -30.09
C ARG A 153 20.31 -4.87 -29.16
N ARG A 154 19.39 -4.44 -28.29
CA ARG A 154 19.61 -3.28 -27.40
C ARG A 154 18.97 -3.47 -26.05
N TYR A 155 19.62 -2.95 -25.02
CA TYR A 155 19.05 -2.72 -23.69
C TYR A 155 19.08 -1.22 -23.39
N ILE A 156 17.92 -0.66 -23.07
CA ILE A 156 17.73 0.79 -22.90
C ILE A 156 17.15 1.07 -21.52
N VAL A 157 17.74 2.04 -20.82
CA VAL A 157 17.19 2.60 -19.59
C VAL A 157 16.43 3.88 -19.92
N ARG A 158 15.27 4.05 -19.31
CA ARG A 158 14.45 5.26 -19.45
C ARG A 158 14.00 5.76 -18.09
N ALA A 159 13.99 7.09 -17.95
CA ALA A 159 13.36 7.73 -16.82
C ALA A 159 11.86 7.48 -16.82
N ASN A 160 11.28 7.46 -15.61
CA ASN A 160 9.85 7.33 -15.37
C ASN A 160 9.11 8.64 -15.75
N ASN A 161 9.02 8.92 -17.04
CA ASN A 161 8.29 10.07 -17.58
C ASN A 161 7.68 9.73 -18.95
N SER A 162 6.92 10.65 -19.52
CA SER A 162 6.28 10.50 -20.85
C SER A 162 7.25 10.20 -22.01
N ALA A 163 8.57 10.28 -21.81
CA ALA A 163 9.59 9.96 -22.81
C ALA A 163 9.58 8.48 -23.26
N GLY A 164 8.94 7.59 -22.53
CA GLY A 164 8.71 6.19 -22.93
C GLY A 164 7.90 6.04 -24.22
N ARG A 165 7.08 7.01 -24.58
CA ARG A 165 6.21 6.98 -25.78
C ARG A 165 6.95 6.93 -27.12
N GLY A 166 8.25 7.28 -27.13
CA GLY A 166 9.07 7.22 -28.35
C GLY A 166 9.76 5.89 -28.62
N ILE A 167 9.53 4.85 -27.80
CA ILE A 167 10.15 3.53 -27.97
C ILE A 167 9.22 2.63 -28.76
N ALA A 168 9.68 2.09 -29.88
CA ALA A 168 8.87 1.24 -30.73
C ALA A 168 9.04 -0.25 -30.39
N ALA A 169 7.94 -0.93 -30.11
CA ALA A 169 7.80 -2.38 -30.04
C ALA A 169 8.83 -3.13 -29.15
N PRO A 170 9.06 -2.75 -27.88
CA PRO A 170 9.96 -3.51 -27.02
C PRO A 170 9.46 -4.95 -26.81
N ASN A 171 10.38 -5.92 -26.87
CA ASN A 171 10.05 -7.32 -26.57
C ASN A 171 9.74 -7.49 -25.09
N CYS A 172 10.52 -6.88 -24.21
CA CYS A 172 10.22 -6.86 -22.80
C CYS A 172 10.42 -5.46 -22.19
N VAL A 173 9.50 -5.11 -21.30
CA VAL A 173 9.59 -3.94 -20.43
C VAL A 173 9.77 -4.42 -18.99
N HIS A 174 10.85 -3.98 -18.36
CA HIS A 174 11.17 -4.25 -16.96
C HIS A 174 10.88 -3.00 -16.12
N MET A 175 9.90 -3.08 -15.24
CA MET A 175 9.49 -1.99 -14.36
C MET A 175 9.90 -2.29 -12.93
N ASP A 176 10.78 -1.46 -12.38
CA ASP A 176 11.26 -1.60 -11.01
C ASP A 176 10.54 -0.62 -10.07
N GLU A 177 10.29 -1.07 -8.84
CA GLU A 177 9.60 -0.34 -7.76
C GLU A 177 8.26 0.28 -8.21
N VAL A 178 7.41 -0.53 -8.87
CA VAL A 178 6.08 -0.09 -9.36
C VAL A 178 5.16 0.36 -8.22
N ARG A 179 5.45 -0.02 -6.97
CA ARG A 179 4.73 0.50 -5.80
C ARG A 179 4.78 2.04 -5.71
N ASP A 180 5.84 2.65 -6.24
CA ASP A 180 6.03 4.10 -6.22
C ASP A 180 5.35 4.84 -7.40
N PHE A 181 4.67 4.12 -8.30
CA PHE A 181 3.94 4.71 -9.43
C PHE A 181 2.56 5.20 -8.95
N LYS A 182 2.45 6.53 -8.83
CA LYS A 182 1.26 7.21 -8.27
C LYS A 182 0.14 7.44 -9.27
N ASP A 183 0.41 7.21 -10.57
CA ASP A 183 -0.55 7.40 -11.67
C ASP A 183 -0.31 6.37 -12.78
N ASP A 184 -1.24 6.36 -13.74
CA ASP A 184 -1.21 5.44 -14.88
C ASP A 184 -0.35 5.91 -16.05
N ASP A 185 0.25 7.09 -15.99
CA ASP A 185 0.93 7.70 -17.13
C ASP A 185 2.11 6.86 -17.62
N VAL A 186 2.94 6.40 -16.70
CA VAL A 186 4.10 5.56 -17.02
C VAL A 186 3.69 4.16 -17.45
N TRP A 187 2.72 3.59 -16.74
CA TRP A 187 2.17 2.29 -17.09
C TRP A 187 1.63 2.28 -18.51
N SER A 188 0.77 3.25 -18.85
CA SER A 188 0.18 3.34 -20.17
C SER A 188 1.21 3.72 -21.24
N ALA A 189 2.13 4.67 -20.94
CA ALA A 189 3.18 5.07 -21.88
C ALA A 189 4.02 3.88 -22.37
N LEU A 190 4.39 2.96 -21.48
CA LEU A 190 5.22 1.81 -21.82
C LEU A 190 4.40 0.61 -22.32
N ARG A 191 3.27 0.33 -21.69
CA ARG A 191 2.42 -0.81 -22.08
C ARG A 191 1.94 -0.74 -23.52
N TYR A 192 1.51 0.45 -23.96
CA TYR A 192 1.01 0.62 -25.33
C TYR A 192 2.12 0.62 -26.39
N THR A 193 3.37 0.90 -26.04
CA THR A 193 4.49 0.77 -26.99
C THR A 193 4.75 -0.69 -27.41
N GLN A 194 4.31 -1.65 -26.60
CA GLN A 194 4.48 -3.07 -26.87
C GLN A 194 3.45 -3.65 -27.88
N MET A 195 2.42 -2.89 -28.25
CA MET A 195 1.33 -3.40 -29.13
C MET A 195 1.83 -3.90 -30.49
N ALA A 196 2.92 -3.34 -31.00
CA ALA A 196 3.51 -3.77 -32.27
C ALA A 196 4.59 -4.87 -32.08
N SER A 197 4.89 -5.30 -30.86
CA SER A 197 5.81 -6.41 -30.61
C SER A 197 5.10 -7.73 -30.87
N PRO A 198 5.74 -8.70 -31.56
CA PRO A 198 5.11 -9.98 -31.86
C PRO A 198 4.74 -10.82 -30.63
N ASN A 199 5.57 -10.76 -29.59
CA ASN A 199 5.39 -11.53 -28.35
C ASN A 199 5.87 -10.71 -27.15
N PRO A 200 5.13 -9.68 -26.74
CA PRO A 200 5.57 -8.77 -25.68
C PRO A 200 5.37 -9.36 -24.30
N GLN A 201 6.30 -9.04 -23.38
CA GLN A 201 6.15 -9.32 -21.97
C GLN A 201 6.49 -8.08 -21.13
N THR A 202 5.79 -7.88 -20.03
CA THR A 202 6.10 -6.85 -19.03
C THR A 202 6.42 -7.54 -17.72
N PHE A 203 7.62 -7.29 -17.19
CA PHE A 203 8.03 -7.73 -15.86
C PHE A 203 7.97 -6.57 -14.86
N ILE A 204 7.35 -6.80 -13.73
CA ILE A 204 7.23 -5.88 -12.61
C ILE A 204 8.00 -6.47 -11.44
N TYR A 205 8.90 -5.66 -10.86
CA TYR A 205 9.71 -6.01 -9.72
C TYR A 205 9.43 -5.01 -8.61
N THR A 206 8.90 -5.44 -7.47
CA THR A 206 8.52 -4.53 -6.40
C THR A 206 8.46 -5.25 -5.05
N SER A 207 8.33 -4.51 -3.97
CA SER A 207 7.82 -4.99 -2.68
C SER A 207 6.34 -4.67 -2.55
N ALA A 208 5.74 -4.87 -1.38
CA ALA A 208 4.34 -4.53 -1.15
C ALA A 208 4.07 -3.05 -1.40
N GLY A 209 2.88 -2.78 -1.88
CA GLY A 209 2.36 -1.44 -2.03
C GLY A 209 1.67 -0.92 -0.77
N ASP A 210 1.29 0.34 -0.87
CA ASP A 210 0.45 1.04 0.07
C ASP A 210 -0.78 1.62 -0.65
N GLN A 211 -1.51 2.47 0.05
CA GLN A 211 -2.66 3.19 -0.51
C GLN A 211 -2.37 4.04 -1.76
N HIS A 212 -1.13 4.51 -1.92
CA HIS A 212 -0.73 5.37 -3.04
C HIS A 212 -0.18 4.60 -4.24
N SER A 213 -0.03 3.29 -4.10
CA SER A 213 0.48 2.38 -5.14
C SER A 213 -0.60 2.05 -6.17
N ILE A 214 -1.16 3.06 -6.86
CA ILE A 214 -2.38 2.95 -7.69
C ILE A 214 -2.26 1.84 -8.73
N VAL A 215 -1.17 1.83 -9.49
CA VAL A 215 -0.93 0.83 -10.55
C VAL A 215 -0.80 -0.58 -9.94
N LEU A 216 -0.01 -0.71 -8.87
CA LEU A 216 0.25 -2.00 -8.24
C LEU A 216 -1.01 -2.56 -7.57
N ASN A 217 -1.81 -1.74 -6.90
CA ASN A 217 -3.06 -2.14 -6.26
C ASN A 217 -4.05 -2.70 -7.29
N ARG A 218 -4.22 -2.01 -8.43
CA ARG A 218 -5.06 -2.49 -9.54
C ARG A 218 -4.56 -3.82 -10.13
N LEU A 219 -3.25 -3.99 -10.29
CA LEU A 219 -2.68 -5.25 -10.76
C LEU A 219 -2.89 -6.38 -9.76
N ARG A 220 -2.82 -6.08 -8.46
CA ARG A 220 -3.09 -7.04 -7.39
C ARG A 220 -4.54 -7.48 -7.37
N GLU A 221 -5.48 -6.56 -7.52
CA GLU A 221 -6.91 -6.88 -7.63
C GLU A 221 -7.19 -7.82 -8.79
N ARG A 222 -6.61 -7.56 -9.99
CA ARG A 222 -6.70 -8.45 -11.14
C ARG A 222 -6.13 -9.83 -10.84
N ALA A 223 -4.95 -9.89 -10.21
CA ALA A 223 -4.30 -11.15 -9.86
C ALA A 223 -5.11 -11.97 -8.86
N LEU A 224 -5.67 -11.33 -7.82
CA LEU A 224 -6.53 -11.99 -6.85
C LEU A 224 -7.82 -12.49 -7.50
N ALA A 225 -8.43 -11.71 -8.39
CA ALA A 225 -9.57 -12.17 -9.18
C ALA A 225 -9.23 -13.41 -10.04
N ALA A 226 -8.05 -13.42 -10.68
CA ALA A 226 -7.56 -14.58 -11.46
C ALA A 226 -7.32 -15.82 -10.58
N ILE A 227 -6.78 -15.65 -9.38
CA ILE A 227 -6.62 -16.71 -8.39
C ILE A 227 -7.98 -17.31 -8.00
N HIS A 228 -9.02 -16.49 -7.92
CA HIS A 228 -10.39 -16.93 -7.63
C HIS A 228 -11.19 -17.39 -8.88
N GLY A 229 -10.52 -17.52 -10.03
CA GLY A 229 -11.10 -18.12 -11.24
C GLY A 229 -11.54 -17.16 -12.34
N ALA A 230 -11.31 -15.85 -12.19
CA ALA A 230 -11.53 -14.93 -13.30
C ALA A 230 -10.53 -15.18 -14.44
N PRO A 231 -10.94 -15.08 -15.72
CA PRO A 231 -10.02 -15.29 -16.83
C PRO A 231 -9.02 -14.14 -16.95
N ASP A 232 -7.76 -14.40 -16.64
CA ASP A 232 -6.63 -13.47 -16.83
C ASP A 232 -5.32 -14.26 -16.98
N ASP A 233 -4.44 -13.81 -17.87
CA ASP A 233 -3.12 -14.39 -18.10
C ASP A 233 -2.01 -13.71 -17.27
N ILE A 234 -2.36 -12.93 -16.24
CA ILE A 234 -1.36 -12.31 -15.35
C ILE A 234 -0.62 -13.37 -14.55
N GLY A 235 0.70 -13.31 -14.53
CA GLY A 235 1.57 -14.06 -13.62
C GLY A 235 1.84 -13.24 -12.35
N TRP A 236 1.30 -13.66 -11.23
CA TRP A 236 1.52 -13.00 -9.93
C TRP A 236 2.27 -13.93 -9.00
N PHE A 237 3.39 -13.46 -8.46
CA PHE A 237 4.28 -14.22 -7.57
C PHE A 237 4.63 -13.34 -6.37
N GLU A 238 3.91 -13.55 -5.25
CA GLU A 238 4.00 -12.72 -4.05
C GLU A 238 4.61 -13.51 -2.88
N TYR A 239 5.83 -13.17 -2.53
CA TYR A 239 6.52 -13.63 -1.33
C TYR A 239 6.16 -12.67 -0.19
N SER A 240 5.19 -13.02 0.62
CA SER A 240 4.69 -12.18 1.69
C SER A 240 4.34 -13.00 2.92
N ALA A 241 4.45 -12.40 4.11
CA ALA A 241 3.92 -12.99 5.33
C ALA A 241 2.37 -12.94 5.34
N PRO A 242 1.68 -13.86 6.07
CA PRO A 242 0.25 -13.77 6.29
C PRO A 242 -0.14 -12.44 6.95
N GLN A 243 -1.29 -11.88 6.54
CA GLN A 243 -1.86 -10.72 7.22
C GLN A 243 -2.21 -11.07 8.68
N GLY A 244 -2.13 -10.08 9.58
CA GLY A 244 -2.46 -10.29 10.99
C GLY A 244 -1.41 -11.06 11.81
N ILE A 245 -0.24 -11.38 11.24
CA ILE A 245 0.86 -11.98 12.00
C ILE A 245 1.31 -11.06 13.14
N LYS A 246 1.48 -11.63 14.32
CA LYS A 246 1.92 -10.89 15.51
C LYS A 246 3.43 -10.67 15.49
N PHE A 247 3.86 -9.49 15.95
CA PHE A 247 5.28 -9.16 16.15
C PHE A 247 5.75 -9.63 17.53
N ASP A 248 5.77 -10.94 17.75
CA ASP A 248 6.05 -11.53 19.05
C ASP A 248 7.28 -12.46 19.05
N ASN A 249 8.05 -12.41 17.97
CA ASN A 249 9.23 -13.27 17.78
C ASN A 249 8.94 -14.78 17.90
N SER A 250 7.66 -15.18 17.74
CA SER A 250 7.23 -16.58 17.81
C SER A 250 7.68 -17.39 16.59
N PRO A 251 7.60 -18.72 16.63
CA PRO A 251 7.82 -19.58 15.46
C PRO A 251 6.93 -19.21 14.27
N ASP A 252 5.68 -18.79 14.52
CA ASP A 252 4.76 -18.36 13.46
C ASP A 252 5.22 -17.05 12.81
N PHE A 253 5.72 -16.10 13.62
CA PHE A 253 6.34 -14.88 13.09
C PHE A 253 7.52 -15.21 12.16
N TRP A 254 8.44 -16.09 12.59
CA TRP A 254 9.60 -16.48 11.79
C TRP A 254 9.23 -17.30 10.55
N LEU A 255 8.16 -18.09 10.60
CA LEU A 255 7.58 -18.71 9.39
C LEU A 255 7.12 -17.64 8.40
N GLY A 256 6.42 -16.60 8.87
CA GLY A 256 6.03 -15.46 8.04
C GLY A 256 7.24 -14.72 7.43
N VAL A 257 8.28 -14.49 8.23
CA VAL A 257 9.56 -13.93 7.75
C VAL A 257 10.16 -14.80 6.65
N SER A 258 10.18 -16.12 6.82
CA SER A 258 10.69 -17.09 5.83
C SER A 258 9.90 -17.07 4.52
N GLN A 259 8.58 -16.89 4.58
CA GLN A 259 7.70 -16.78 3.41
C GLN A 259 7.88 -15.46 2.65
N ALA A 260 8.19 -14.39 3.36
CA ALA A 260 8.42 -13.06 2.77
C ALA A 260 9.86 -12.87 2.27
N ASN A 261 10.82 -13.63 2.83
CA ASN A 261 12.24 -13.50 2.53
C ASN A 261 12.82 -14.83 2.03
N PRO A 262 12.57 -15.18 0.77
CA PRO A 262 13.03 -16.47 0.23
C PRO A 262 14.57 -16.61 0.16
N SER A 263 15.30 -15.50 0.35
CA SER A 263 16.77 -15.49 0.43
C SER A 263 17.30 -15.62 1.87
N LEU A 264 16.42 -15.79 2.87
CA LEU A 264 16.79 -16.00 4.27
C LEU A 264 17.63 -17.28 4.41
N GLY A 265 18.75 -17.17 5.10
CA GLY A 265 19.71 -18.29 5.27
C GLY A 265 20.53 -18.61 4.02
N HIS A 266 20.41 -17.80 2.96
CA HIS A 266 21.27 -17.79 1.78
C HIS A 266 22.10 -16.50 1.73
N THR A 267 21.45 -15.37 1.40
CA THR A 267 22.10 -14.05 1.34
C THR A 267 21.62 -13.10 2.44
N ILE A 268 20.51 -13.40 3.10
CA ILE A 268 20.00 -12.66 4.25
C ILE A 268 20.25 -13.46 5.51
N HIS A 269 21.01 -12.88 6.46
CA HIS A 269 21.23 -13.48 7.77
C HIS A 269 20.06 -13.16 8.71
N PRO A 270 19.58 -14.11 9.55
CA PRO A 270 18.49 -13.85 10.52
C PRO A 270 18.74 -12.66 11.44
N ASP A 271 19.99 -12.43 11.86
CA ASP A 271 20.34 -11.29 12.73
C ASP A 271 20.08 -9.94 12.05
N ASN A 272 20.22 -9.84 10.72
CA ASN A 272 19.91 -8.62 9.99
C ASN A 272 18.39 -8.33 10.01
N ILE A 273 17.57 -9.37 9.99
CA ILE A 273 16.12 -9.22 10.16
C ILE A 273 15.82 -8.74 11.59
N ARG A 274 16.43 -9.38 12.63
CA ARG A 274 16.23 -8.96 14.03
C ARG A 274 16.61 -7.50 14.27
N ALA A 275 17.68 -7.03 13.66
CA ALA A 275 18.15 -5.67 13.83
C ALA A 275 17.10 -4.61 13.43
N VAL A 276 16.28 -4.91 12.42
CA VAL A 276 15.24 -3.99 11.90
C VAL A 276 13.86 -4.21 12.52
N LEU A 277 13.66 -5.21 13.38
CA LEU A 277 12.35 -5.43 14.04
C LEU A 277 12.02 -4.35 15.08
N ASN A 278 12.97 -3.53 15.46
CA ASN A 278 12.75 -2.37 16.35
C ASN A 278 12.32 -1.11 15.58
N ASP A 279 12.34 -1.14 14.25
CA ASP A 279 11.82 -0.05 13.43
C ASP A 279 10.28 0.04 13.54
N PRO A 280 9.65 1.14 13.11
CA PRO A 280 8.20 1.25 13.09
C PRO A 280 7.54 0.05 12.38
N GLU A 281 6.51 -0.50 13.01
CA GLU A 281 5.87 -1.76 12.57
C GLU A 281 5.36 -1.71 11.13
N ASP A 282 4.81 -0.60 10.68
CA ASP A 282 4.33 -0.37 9.32
C ASP A 282 5.47 -0.47 8.29
N ILE A 283 6.66 0.03 8.64
CA ILE A 283 7.86 -0.07 7.80
C ILE A 283 8.32 -1.53 7.72
N VAL A 284 8.42 -2.22 8.87
CA VAL A 284 8.82 -3.65 8.89
C VAL A 284 7.80 -4.50 8.13
N ARG A 285 6.50 -4.24 8.28
CA ARG A 285 5.45 -4.94 7.53
C ARG A 285 5.62 -4.79 6.02
N THR A 286 5.90 -3.59 5.55
CA THR A 286 6.05 -3.32 4.11
C THR A 286 7.38 -3.83 3.56
N GLU A 287 8.49 -3.51 4.23
CA GLU A 287 9.83 -3.69 3.68
C GLU A 287 10.39 -5.11 3.92
N VAL A 288 10.04 -5.73 5.05
CA VAL A 288 10.54 -7.05 5.46
C VAL A 288 9.50 -8.14 5.21
N LEU A 289 8.24 -7.89 5.57
CA LEU A 289 7.19 -8.90 5.48
C LEU A 289 6.39 -8.84 4.17
N THR A 290 6.66 -7.86 3.32
CA THR A 290 5.96 -7.65 2.04
C THR A 290 4.43 -7.63 2.23
N GLN A 291 3.98 -7.07 3.34
CA GLN A 291 2.56 -6.92 3.66
C GLN A 291 2.05 -5.57 3.17
N TRP A 292 0.85 -5.57 2.57
CA TRP A 292 0.13 -4.32 2.31
C TRP A 292 -0.25 -3.66 3.63
N VAL A 293 0.08 -2.39 3.75
CA VAL A 293 -0.41 -1.54 4.84
C VAL A 293 -1.43 -0.58 4.25
N ASP A 294 -2.64 -0.65 4.81
CA ASP A 294 -3.76 0.17 4.30
C ASP A 294 -3.53 1.65 4.58
N THR A 295 -2.78 1.96 5.62
CA THR A 295 -2.46 3.34 6.00
C THR A 295 -1.03 3.42 6.55
N ILE A 296 -0.17 4.21 5.89
CA ILE A 296 1.15 4.53 6.42
C ILE A 296 0.98 5.68 7.43
N ASN A 297 1.44 5.47 8.66
CA ASN A 297 1.31 6.42 9.77
C ASN A 297 -0.14 6.86 10.02
N PRO A 298 -1.06 5.97 10.42
CA PRO A 298 -2.40 6.36 10.80
C PRO A 298 -2.34 7.34 11.98
N VAL A 299 -3.23 8.33 11.98
CA VAL A 299 -3.37 9.26 13.10
C VAL A 299 -3.78 8.52 14.38
N ILE A 300 -4.72 7.59 14.23
CA ILE A 300 -5.33 6.84 15.31
C ILE A 300 -4.73 5.43 15.31
N ASN A 301 -4.09 5.07 16.40
CA ASN A 301 -3.55 3.73 16.59
C ASN A 301 -4.68 2.72 16.82
N ALA A 302 -4.64 1.58 16.11
CA ALA A 302 -5.70 0.58 16.16
C ALA A 302 -5.93 0.03 17.58
N SER A 303 -4.87 -0.23 18.36
CA SER A 303 -5.00 -0.74 19.72
C SER A 303 -5.60 0.30 20.69
N GLN A 304 -5.31 1.59 20.49
CA GLN A 304 -5.93 2.66 21.28
C GLN A 304 -7.41 2.84 20.91
N TRP A 305 -7.74 2.73 19.63
CA TRP A 305 -9.12 2.75 19.15
C TRP A 305 -9.92 1.58 19.72
N ASP A 306 -9.39 0.36 19.63
CA ASP A 306 -10.04 -0.83 20.18
C ASP A 306 -10.24 -0.77 21.70
N ALA A 307 -9.31 -0.13 22.43
CA ALA A 307 -9.43 0.09 23.87
C ALA A 307 -10.59 1.03 24.24
N CYS A 308 -11.07 1.84 23.31
CA CYS A 308 -12.23 2.74 23.47
C CYS A 308 -13.57 2.08 23.11
N LYS A 309 -13.57 0.81 22.67
CA LYS A 309 -14.77 0.09 22.25
C LYS A 309 -15.60 -0.34 23.46
N VAL A 310 -16.90 0.01 23.42
CA VAL A 310 -17.90 -0.40 24.41
C VAL A 310 -19.01 -1.14 23.69
N GLU A 311 -19.17 -2.44 23.97
CA GLU A 311 -20.21 -3.26 23.35
C GLU A 311 -21.60 -2.79 23.78
N GLY A 312 -22.50 -2.71 22.79
CA GLY A 312 -23.89 -2.30 23.04
C GLY A 312 -24.08 -0.81 23.30
N LEU A 313 -23.04 0.01 23.17
CA LEU A 313 -23.12 1.47 23.32
C LEU A 313 -24.19 2.05 22.37
N ARG A 314 -25.08 2.89 22.90
CA ARG A 314 -26.12 3.58 22.15
C ARG A 314 -26.27 5.01 22.63
N LEU A 315 -26.77 5.87 21.76
CA LEU A 315 -27.13 7.23 22.15
C LEU A 315 -28.29 7.22 23.14
N ASN A 316 -28.21 8.10 24.11
CA ASN A 316 -29.33 8.38 25.03
C ASN A 316 -30.29 9.38 24.34
N PRO A 317 -31.59 9.01 24.15
CA PRO A 317 -32.55 9.89 23.50
C PRO A 317 -32.84 11.20 24.25
N GLU A 318 -32.49 11.29 25.52
CA GLU A 318 -32.74 12.47 26.37
C GLU A 318 -31.49 13.34 26.57
N ALA A 319 -30.32 12.88 26.13
CA ALA A 319 -29.07 13.59 26.32
C ALA A 319 -28.78 14.59 25.20
N ASP A 320 -28.21 15.72 25.57
CA ASP A 320 -27.70 16.72 24.62
C ASP A 320 -26.78 16.07 23.59
N THR A 321 -27.08 16.31 22.32
CA THR A 321 -26.42 15.65 21.19
C THR A 321 -25.83 16.67 20.24
N TRP A 322 -24.55 16.50 19.91
CA TRP A 322 -23.85 17.29 18.91
C TRP A 322 -23.67 16.43 17.66
N LEU A 323 -24.20 16.92 16.54
CA LEU A 323 -24.06 16.26 15.26
C LEU A 323 -22.91 16.89 14.47
N ALA A 324 -22.25 16.11 13.63
CA ALA A 324 -21.35 16.63 12.63
C ALA A 324 -21.46 15.88 11.31
N ILE A 325 -21.39 16.62 10.21
CA ILE A 325 -21.38 16.08 8.85
C ILE A 325 -20.14 16.48 8.09
N ASP A 326 -19.52 15.53 7.42
CA ASP A 326 -18.45 15.77 6.45
C ASP A 326 -18.73 15.05 5.14
N LEU A 327 -18.29 15.67 4.02
CA LEU A 327 -18.38 15.12 2.68
C LEU A 327 -16.97 14.91 2.10
N SER A 328 -16.84 13.84 1.29
CA SER A 328 -15.63 13.63 0.49
C SER A 328 -15.42 14.79 -0.52
N PRO A 329 -14.15 15.11 -0.89
CA PRO A 329 -13.86 16.18 -1.83
C PRO A 329 -14.53 16.03 -3.20
N ASP A 330 -14.75 14.81 -3.65
CA ASP A 330 -15.43 14.46 -4.89
C ASP A 330 -16.96 14.44 -4.77
N ARG A 331 -17.48 14.76 -3.56
CA ARG A 331 -18.92 14.80 -3.22
C ARG A 331 -19.68 13.49 -3.46
N LYS A 332 -18.99 12.36 -3.44
CA LYS A 332 -19.62 11.06 -3.65
C LYS A 332 -19.97 10.33 -2.36
N GLN A 333 -19.36 10.72 -1.26
CA GLN A 333 -19.57 10.09 0.05
C GLN A 333 -19.73 11.16 1.13
N ALA A 334 -20.54 10.84 2.15
CA ALA A 334 -20.72 11.65 3.34
C ALA A 334 -20.91 10.76 4.57
N ALA A 335 -20.61 11.31 5.75
CA ALA A 335 -20.85 10.66 7.01
C ALA A 335 -21.43 11.66 8.02
N LEU A 336 -22.44 11.21 8.78
CA LEU A 336 -23.03 11.90 9.91
C LEU A 336 -22.67 11.16 11.19
N VAL A 337 -22.06 11.85 12.13
CA VAL A 337 -21.69 11.33 13.44
C VAL A 337 -22.36 12.15 14.52
N ALA A 338 -22.80 11.47 15.58
CA ALA A 338 -23.29 12.08 16.82
C ALA A 338 -22.25 11.91 17.92
N SER A 339 -22.10 12.94 18.76
CA SER A 339 -21.39 12.89 20.03
C SER A 339 -22.31 13.28 21.18
N GLN A 340 -22.17 12.59 22.31
CA GLN A 340 -22.85 12.91 23.58
C GLN A 340 -21.82 12.83 24.71
N LYS A 341 -22.03 13.65 25.74
CA LYS A 341 -21.28 13.53 26.99
C LYS A 341 -21.75 12.30 27.78
N LEU A 342 -20.81 11.65 28.42
CA LEU A 342 -21.04 10.60 29.39
C LEU A 342 -20.69 11.14 30.80
N GLU A 343 -20.77 10.30 31.81
CA GLU A 343 -20.38 10.69 33.17
C GLU A 343 -18.89 11.04 33.24
N GLY A 344 -18.55 12.07 34.01
CA GLY A 344 -17.20 12.60 34.11
C GLY A 344 -16.79 13.36 32.83
N ASP A 345 -15.51 13.27 32.46
CA ASP A 345 -14.94 13.91 31.26
C ASP A 345 -14.87 12.91 30.09
N GLN A 346 -15.92 12.09 29.94
CA GLN A 346 -16.01 11.09 28.85
C GLN A 346 -17.03 11.50 27.80
N PHE A 347 -16.81 11.03 26.57
CA PHE A 347 -17.64 11.28 25.42
C PHE A 347 -17.92 9.97 24.68
N GLN A 348 -19.07 9.89 24.02
CA GLN A 348 -19.32 8.83 23.07
C GLN A 348 -19.48 9.40 21.65
N VAL A 349 -19.03 8.61 20.66
CA VAL A 349 -19.26 8.89 19.24
C VAL A 349 -19.93 7.70 18.57
N ILE A 350 -20.97 7.98 17.78
CA ILE A 350 -21.70 6.98 17.04
C ILE A 350 -21.94 7.49 15.61
N LEU A 351 -21.60 6.66 14.64
CA LEU A 351 -21.92 6.90 13.24
C LEU A 351 -23.42 6.67 13.04
N LEU A 352 -24.15 7.72 12.68
CA LEU A 352 -25.60 7.65 12.48
C LEU A 352 -25.94 7.19 11.08
N GLN A 353 -25.25 7.71 10.08
CA GLN A 353 -25.55 7.45 8.68
C GLN A 353 -24.37 7.74 7.79
N THR A 354 -24.26 6.96 6.71
CA THR A 354 -23.38 7.26 5.59
C THR A 354 -24.19 7.34 4.29
N TRP A 355 -23.67 8.09 3.35
CA TRP A 355 -24.24 8.22 2.01
C TRP A 355 -23.18 7.92 0.97
N HIS A 356 -23.59 7.23 -0.07
CA HIS A 356 -22.76 6.95 -1.22
C HIS A 356 -23.54 7.15 -2.51
N ASN A 357 -22.99 7.95 -3.42
CA ASN A 357 -23.53 8.12 -4.77
C ASN A 357 -22.36 8.20 -5.78
N PRO A 358 -22.27 7.29 -6.76
CA PRO A 358 -21.17 7.28 -7.71
C PRO A 358 -21.09 8.53 -8.60
N GLN A 359 -22.16 9.32 -8.70
CA GLN A 359 -22.17 10.59 -9.42
C GLN A 359 -21.91 11.76 -8.48
N ASN A 360 -22.90 12.19 -7.73
CA ASN A 360 -22.82 13.26 -6.73
C ASN A 360 -23.93 13.13 -5.71
N LEU A 361 -23.65 13.49 -4.46
CA LEU A 361 -24.64 13.62 -3.42
C LEU A 361 -25.49 14.88 -3.60
N ASP A 362 -26.78 14.76 -3.39
CA ASP A 362 -27.73 15.87 -3.44
C ASP A 362 -27.85 16.54 -2.05
N ASP A 363 -27.49 17.82 -1.97
CA ASP A 363 -27.49 18.61 -0.74
C ASP A 363 -28.90 18.67 -0.09
N LYS A 364 -29.97 18.66 -0.90
CA LYS A 364 -31.34 18.72 -0.40
C LYS A 364 -31.76 17.38 0.21
N ALA A 365 -31.39 16.28 -0.43
CA ALA A 365 -31.64 14.94 0.11
C ALA A 365 -30.90 14.76 1.43
N LEU A 366 -29.62 15.12 1.50
CA LEU A 366 -28.82 15.06 2.72
C LEU A 366 -29.45 15.89 3.86
N ALA A 367 -29.89 17.15 3.57
CA ALA A 367 -30.50 18.00 4.57
C ALA A 367 -31.83 17.43 5.08
N ASN A 368 -32.63 16.82 4.22
CA ASN A 368 -33.87 16.16 4.62
C ASN A 368 -33.61 14.97 5.54
N ASP A 369 -32.62 14.12 5.19
CA ASP A 369 -32.24 12.97 6.00
C ASP A 369 -31.73 13.40 7.39
N LEU A 370 -30.92 14.47 7.45
CA LEU A 370 -30.46 15.04 8.72
C LEU A 370 -31.63 15.48 9.60
N ALA A 371 -32.68 16.07 9.02
CA ALA A 371 -33.85 16.57 9.77
C ALA A 371 -34.58 15.48 10.57
N GLU A 372 -34.48 14.21 10.16
CA GLU A 372 -35.05 13.10 10.90
C GLU A 372 -34.38 12.87 12.28
N TRP A 373 -33.08 13.15 12.40
CA TRP A 373 -32.32 12.96 13.62
C TRP A 373 -32.67 14.01 14.68
N PHE A 374 -33.11 15.23 14.29
CA PHE A 374 -33.63 16.24 15.21
C PHE A 374 -34.91 15.88 15.89
N ARG A 375 -35.66 14.91 15.35
CA ARG A 375 -36.89 14.38 15.99
C ARG A 375 -36.59 13.29 17.02
N LYS A 376 -35.39 12.68 16.91
CA LYS A 376 -34.99 11.54 17.75
C LYS A 376 -34.15 11.95 18.95
N TYR A 377 -33.42 13.05 18.85
CA TYR A 377 -32.44 13.49 19.84
C TYR A 377 -32.53 15.01 20.06
N PRO A 378 -32.21 15.52 21.28
CA PRO A 378 -32.11 16.95 21.54
C PRO A 378 -30.79 17.50 20.95
N VAL A 379 -30.81 17.75 19.65
CA VAL A 379 -29.63 18.22 18.90
C VAL A 379 -29.34 19.68 19.20
N GLN A 380 -28.15 19.97 19.74
CA GLN A 380 -27.70 21.32 20.09
C GLN A 380 -27.21 22.10 18.88
N LEU A 381 -26.49 21.46 17.97
CA LEU A 381 -26.04 22.01 16.70
C LEU A 381 -25.59 20.91 15.74
N VAL A 382 -25.40 21.29 14.46
CA VAL A 382 -24.71 20.51 13.45
C VAL A 382 -23.42 21.19 13.06
N ALA A 383 -22.28 20.60 13.41
CA ALA A 383 -20.98 21.01 12.94
C ALA A 383 -20.77 20.52 11.49
N TYR A 384 -20.10 21.31 10.68
CA TYR A 384 -19.80 20.92 9.31
C TYR A 384 -18.47 21.45 8.83
N SER A 385 -17.82 20.70 7.93
CA SER A 385 -16.63 21.20 7.24
C SER A 385 -17.01 22.33 6.28
N ALA A 386 -16.50 23.52 6.52
CA ALA A 386 -16.76 24.68 5.68
C ALA A 386 -16.39 24.46 4.20
N ARG A 387 -15.41 23.60 3.93
CA ARG A 387 -14.92 23.32 2.56
C ARG A 387 -15.79 22.34 1.77
N THR A 388 -16.46 21.40 2.43
CA THR A 388 -17.13 20.29 1.74
C THR A 388 -18.63 20.24 1.97
N ALA A 389 -19.14 20.76 3.09
CA ALA A 389 -20.54 20.59 3.51
C ALA A 389 -21.34 21.90 3.63
N SER A 390 -20.79 23.07 3.24
CA SER A 390 -21.48 24.36 3.33
C SER A 390 -22.84 24.40 2.62
N ALA A 391 -22.97 23.70 1.49
CA ALA A 391 -24.23 23.66 0.75
C ALA A 391 -25.34 22.93 1.53
N VAL A 392 -24.98 21.86 2.28
CA VAL A 392 -25.92 21.14 3.16
C VAL A 392 -26.32 22.02 4.34
N ALA A 393 -25.35 22.69 5.00
CA ALA A 393 -25.60 23.61 6.11
C ALA A 393 -26.53 24.75 5.70
N ALA A 394 -26.37 25.33 4.51
CA ALA A 394 -27.25 26.36 3.96
C ALA A 394 -28.71 25.90 3.79
N ARG A 395 -28.96 24.59 3.67
CA ARG A 395 -30.31 24.02 3.62
C ARG A 395 -30.95 23.82 5.00
N LEU A 396 -30.11 23.65 6.03
CA LEU A 396 -30.56 23.43 7.41
C LEU A 396 -30.90 24.75 8.12
N ALA A 397 -30.17 25.81 7.85
CA ALA A 397 -30.35 27.12 8.47
C ALA A 397 -31.78 27.68 8.36
N PRO A 398 -32.49 27.65 7.19
CA PRO A 398 -33.88 28.12 7.08
C PRO A 398 -34.87 27.30 7.90
N ALA A 399 -34.54 26.07 8.28
CA ALA A 399 -35.35 25.23 9.14
C ALA A 399 -35.14 25.51 10.64
N GLY A 400 -34.38 26.54 10.99
CA GLY A 400 -34.07 26.94 12.36
C GLY A 400 -33.03 26.04 13.05
N ILE A 401 -32.33 25.21 12.29
CA ILE A 401 -31.30 24.32 12.81
C ILE A 401 -30.00 25.10 12.96
N ARG A 402 -29.45 25.12 14.17
CA ARG A 402 -28.16 25.74 14.44
C ARG A 402 -27.05 24.95 13.74
N THR A 403 -26.28 25.63 12.89
CA THR A 403 -25.13 25.05 12.18
C THR A 403 -23.88 25.85 12.45
N GLU A 404 -22.74 25.17 12.66
CA GLU A 404 -21.46 25.80 12.96
C GLU A 404 -20.37 25.27 12.02
N PRO A 405 -19.71 26.16 11.25
CA PRO A 405 -18.62 25.75 10.38
C PRO A 405 -17.35 25.46 11.18
N ILE A 406 -16.63 24.44 10.79
CA ILE A 406 -15.27 24.19 11.26
C ILE A 406 -14.29 24.22 10.09
N ASP A 407 -13.22 25.03 10.22
CA ASP A 407 -12.09 25.10 9.30
C ASP A 407 -10.83 25.61 10.01
N GLY A 408 -9.71 25.60 9.30
CA GLY A 408 -8.47 26.22 9.76
C GLY A 408 -7.98 25.69 11.13
N LEU A 409 -7.77 26.61 12.05
CA LEU A 409 -7.25 26.30 13.39
C LEU A 409 -8.24 25.45 14.21
N ASP A 410 -9.52 25.77 14.16
CA ASP A 410 -10.54 25.01 14.90
C ASP A 410 -10.62 23.56 14.43
N TYR A 411 -10.39 23.32 13.15
CA TYR A 411 -10.29 21.94 12.61
C TYR A 411 -9.03 21.23 13.13
N ALA A 412 -7.88 21.90 13.21
CA ALA A 412 -6.67 21.33 13.78
C ALA A 412 -6.86 20.98 15.26
N GLN A 413 -7.47 21.88 16.02
CA GLN A 413 -7.81 21.64 17.43
C GLN A 413 -8.76 20.46 17.61
N SER A 414 -9.81 20.37 16.79
CA SER A 414 -10.76 19.25 16.85
C SER A 414 -10.09 17.90 16.58
N CYS A 415 -9.12 17.85 15.67
CA CYS A 415 -8.34 16.65 15.39
C CYS A 415 -7.47 16.25 16.59
N ASP A 416 -6.84 17.22 17.23
CA ASP A 416 -5.96 16.97 18.39
C ASP A 416 -6.77 16.56 19.63
N GLU A 417 -7.91 17.19 19.87
CA GLU A 417 -8.85 16.84 20.96
C GLU A 417 -9.38 15.41 20.81
N LEU A 418 -9.79 14.99 19.59
CA LEU A 418 -10.21 13.62 19.35
C LEU A 418 -9.08 12.62 19.63
N LEU A 419 -7.88 12.90 19.16
CA LEU A 419 -6.72 12.03 19.40
C LEU A 419 -6.37 11.96 20.91
N GLY A 420 -6.41 13.09 21.60
CA GLY A 420 -6.23 13.16 23.04
C GLY A 420 -7.29 12.36 23.81
N ALA A 421 -8.56 12.44 23.41
CA ALA A 421 -9.66 11.70 24.03
C ALA A 421 -9.50 10.17 23.81
N ILE A 422 -9.05 9.73 22.63
CA ILE A 422 -8.76 8.32 22.34
C ILE A 422 -7.56 7.84 23.17
N SER A 423 -6.46 8.58 23.16
CA SER A 423 -5.23 8.20 23.86
C SER A 423 -5.39 8.10 25.37
N SER A 424 -6.25 8.94 25.95
CA SER A 424 -6.60 8.93 27.38
C SER A 424 -7.83 8.10 27.74
N GLN A 425 -8.39 7.32 26.78
CA GLN A 425 -9.59 6.49 26.94
C GLN A 425 -10.81 7.27 27.46
N ARG A 426 -10.91 8.55 27.12
CA ARG A 426 -12.09 9.39 27.42
C ARG A 426 -13.14 9.31 26.31
N LEU A 427 -12.82 8.76 25.15
CA LEU A 427 -13.75 8.48 24.08
C LEU A 427 -14.31 7.06 24.21
N ALA A 428 -15.60 6.89 23.95
CA ALA A 428 -16.24 5.59 23.77
C ALA A 428 -16.91 5.49 22.38
N HIS A 429 -16.84 4.31 21.77
CA HIS A 429 -17.55 4.01 20.51
C HIS A 429 -18.10 2.57 20.52
N SER A 430 -19.12 2.30 19.69
CA SER A 430 -19.79 0.99 19.66
C SER A 430 -19.08 -0.06 18.80
N GLY A 431 -17.92 0.27 18.19
CA GLY A 431 -17.18 -0.65 17.33
C GLY A 431 -17.79 -0.83 15.93
N GLN A 432 -18.52 0.16 15.41
CA GLN A 432 -19.07 0.13 14.05
C GLN A 432 -17.94 0.01 13.02
N ASP A 433 -18.00 -1.01 12.15
CA ASP A 433 -16.94 -1.34 11.19
C ASP A 433 -16.62 -0.16 10.26
N GLU A 434 -17.65 0.55 9.79
CA GLU A 434 -17.49 1.67 8.88
C GLU A 434 -16.83 2.88 9.56
N LEU A 435 -17.24 3.21 10.79
CA LEU A 435 -16.58 4.26 11.58
C LEU A 435 -15.13 3.90 11.88
N THR A 436 -14.89 2.67 12.29
CA THR A 436 -13.56 2.13 12.57
C THR A 436 -12.66 2.25 11.33
N LYS A 437 -13.16 1.85 10.16
CA LYS A 437 -12.45 2.00 8.89
C LYS A 437 -12.09 3.45 8.59
N HIS A 438 -13.02 4.39 8.75
CA HIS A 438 -12.76 5.82 8.54
C HIS A 438 -11.70 6.35 9.52
N CYS A 439 -11.77 5.97 10.79
CA CYS A 439 -10.83 6.43 11.82
C CYS A 439 -9.41 5.89 11.60
N LEU A 440 -9.28 4.59 11.34
CA LEU A 440 -7.98 3.95 11.13
C LEU A 440 -7.34 4.28 9.77
N SER A 441 -8.12 4.82 8.82
CA SER A 441 -7.61 5.27 7.53
C SER A 441 -7.13 6.74 7.52
N ALA A 442 -7.37 7.49 8.62
CA ALA A 442 -6.99 8.89 8.68
C ALA A 442 -5.48 9.07 8.83
N VAL A 443 -4.89 9.95 8.03
CA VAL A 443 -3.45 10.25 7.99
C VAL A 443 -3.19 11.70 8.41
N LYS A 444 -2.09 11.94 9.15
CA LYS A 444 -1.64 13.28 9.53
C LYS A 444 -1.18 14.08 8.32
N LEU A 445 -1.71 15.29 8.20
CA LEU A 445 -1.21 16.32 7.30
C LEU A 445 -0.72 17.50 8.13
N PRO A 446 0.54 17.94 8.00
CA PRO A 446 1.04 19.12 8.71
C PRO A 446 0.18 20.36 8.42
N TYR A 447 -0.06 21.17 9.45
CA TYR A 447 -0.83 22.40 9.38
C TYR A 447 -0.18 23.49 10.24
N GLY A 448 0.22 24.61 9.61
CA GLY A 448 0.90 25.70 10.30
C GLY A 448 2.25 25.27 10.92
N ASP A 449 2.64 25.99 11.97
CA ASP A 449 3.89 25.73 12.70
C ASP A 449 3.64 24.74 13.85
N GLY A 450 3.94 23.46 13.59
CA GLY A 450 3.83 22.37 14.58
C GLY A 450 2.42 21.76 14.75
N GLY A 451 1.39 22.27 14.07
CA GLY A 451 0.04 21.69 14.05
C GLY A 451 -0.14 20.58 13.02
N TRP A 452 -1.29 19.91 13.07
CA TRP A 452 -1.66 18.87 12.10
C TRP A 452 -3.19 18.77 11.96
N VAL A 453 -3.63 18.18 10.86
CA VAL A 453 -5.04 17.88 10.58
C VAL A 453 -5.16 16.48 9.96
N MET A 454 -6.35 15.89 10.00
CA MET A 454 -6.67 14.70 9.21
C MET A 454 -6.80 15.08 7.74
N GLY A 455 -5.93 14.49 6.91
CA GLY A 455 -5.79 14.87 5.50
C GLY A 455 -6.62 14.00 4.56
N ARG A 456 -7.72 14.53 3.98
CA ARG A 456 -8.59 13.79 3.05
C ARG A 456 -7.89 13.28 1.80
N LYS A 457 -6.93 14.04 1.26
CA LYS A 457 -6.21 13.69 0.02
C LYS A 457 -5.06 12.72 0.23
N VAL A 458 -4.56 12.62 1.45
CA VAL A 458 -3.44 11.74 1.82
C VAL A 458 -3.90 10.45 2.49
N SER A 459 -5.18 10.35 2.83
CA SER A 459 -5.79 9.12 3.35
C SER A 459 -6.23 8.21 2.19
N ASN A 460 -6.07 6.91 2.37
CA ASN A 460 -6.33 5.88 1.35
C ASN A 460 -7.80 5.53 1.17
N ALA A 461 -8.61 5.87 2.14
CA ALA A 461 -10.05 5.67 2.12
C ALA A 461 -10.77 6.96 2.50
N VAL A 462 -12.08 6.96 2.35
CA VAL A 462 -12.91 8.04 2.84
C VAL A 462 -12.81 8.10 4.35
N ILE A 463 -12.54 9.31 4.88
CA ILE A 463 -12.39 9.55 6.32
C ILE A 463 -13.46 10.50 6.87
N CYS A 464 -14.58 10.65 6.15
CA CYS A 464 -15.65 11.56 6.55
C CYS A 464 -16.16 11.29 7.97
N GLY A 465 -16.27 10.02 8.37
CA GLY A 465 -16.67 9.63 9.73
C GLY A 465 -15.65 10.05 10.79
N ALA A 466 -14.35 9.94 10.52
CA ALA A 466 -13.30 10.38 11.44
C ALA A 466 -13.32 11.91 11.62
N ILE A 467 -13.45 12.65 10.52
CA ILE A 467 -13.54 14.11 10.55
C ILE A 467 -14.80 14.56 11.27
N ALA A 468 -15.94 13.93 10.97
CA ALA A 468 -17.19 14.22 11.67
C ALA A 468 -17.10 13.87 13.18
N SER A 469 -16.41 12.79 13.56
CA SER A 469 -16.15 12.48 14.97
C SER A 469 -15.34 13.57 15.66
N ALA A 470 -14.28 14.07 15.02
CA ALA A 470 -13.48 15.17 15.56
C ALA A 470 -14.33 16.43 15.78
N MET A 471 -15.11 16.82 14.78
CA MET A 471 -15.98 18.00 14.85
C MET A 471 -17.08 17.88 15.92
N ALA A 472 -17.76 16.73 15.99
CA ALA A 472 -18.83 16.50 16.98
C ALA A 472 -18.28 16.49 18.41
N THR A 473 -17.15 15.85 18.64
CA THR A 473 -16.48 15.82 19.95
C THR A 473 -16.02 17.21 20.39
N HIS A 474 -15.46 17.99 19.48
CA HIS A 474 -15.02 19.36 19.75
C HIS A 474 -16.13 20.23 20.33
N PHE A 475 -17.33 20.21 19.74
CA PHE A 475 -18.45 20.98 20.24
C PHE A 475 -19.03 20.39 21.54
N ALA A 476 -19.04 19.07 21.68
CA ALA A 476 -19.43 18.44 22.93
C ALA A 476 -18.48 18.84 24.09
N THR A 477 -17.18 18.98 23.82
CA THR A 477 -16.19 19.43 24.83
C THR A 477 -16.35 20.89 25.19
N LYS A 478 -16.64 21.77 24.23
CA LYS A 478 -16.81 23.22 24.43
C LYS A 478 -18.11 23.62 25.13
N SER A 479 -19.09 22.74 25.23
CA SER A 479 -20.35 23.06 25.90
C SER A 479 -20.07 23.17 27.42
N ASN A 480 -20.25 24.36 27.95
CA ASN A 480 -19.96 24.69 29.35
C ASN A 480 -20.82 23.93 30.35
N ASP A 481 -20.27 22.90 30.97
CA ASP A 481 -20.49 22.63 32.38
C ASP A 481 -19.23 23.13 33.08
N GLY A 482 -19.35 24.04 34.02
CA GLY A 482 -18.21 24.76 34.65
C GLY A 482 -17.15 23.76 35.09
N VAL A 483 -15.99 23.84 34.47
CA VAL A 483 -14.82 23.15 34.96
C VAL A 483 -14.38 23.92 36.22
N ASP A 484 -14.71 23.37 37.39
CA ASP A 484 -14.08 23.79 38.64
C ASP A 484 -12.60 23.39 38.55
N ILE A 485 -11.79 24.31 38.03
CA ILE A 485 -10.33 24.18 38.13
C ILE A 485 -10.00 24.40 39.60
N VAL A 486 -9.85 23.32 40.36
CA VAL A 486 -9.26 23.39 41.71
C VAL A 486 -7.75 23.67 41.53
N ILE A 487 -7.39 24.94 41.62
CA ILE A 487 -5.99 25.35 41.78
C ILE A 487 -5.61 25.04 43.24
N MET A 488 -4.85 23.97 43.47
CA MET A 488 -4.18 23.69 44.72
C MET A 488 -2.92 24.54 44.85
#